data_a13b51638f7ede106e9953638e720186
#
_entry.id   a13b51638f7ede106e9953638e720186
#
_cell.length_a   1.000
_cell.length_b   1.000
_cell.length_c   1.000
_cell.angle_alpha   90.00
_cell.angle_beta   90.00
_cell.angle_gamma   90.00
#
_symmetry.space_group_name_H-M   'P 1'
#
loop_
_entity.id
_entity.type
_entity.pdbx_description
1 polymer ?
#
loop_
_entity_poly.entity_id
_entity_poly.type
_entity_poly.pdbx_seq_one_letter_code
_entity_poly.pdbx_strand_id
1 'polypeptide(L)'
;ILLMGVDTGSGSREDPWAGNSDTMILVTVNPQTKETTMTSLERDILTNITSDGETVQAKLNSAYAQGGAKLAIKTIQDLLNIHIDRYVMINMKGLVQLVDKVGGITVNNPFDFDISIEENEPEYTAKIAPGRQEINGDQALVYSRMRYQDPEGDYGRQKRQREVIKKIVEKVLSLNSLSHYKGIIESVSDNMQTNISLDSNSLLQLLGYKDALSTIHQYQLKGEDATLADGGSYQIVTSKHLLK
;
A
#
# COMPACT_ATOMS: atom_id res chain seq x y z
N ILE A 1 1.21 -11.90 2.76
CA ILE A 1 0.23 -10.85 3.07
C ILE A 1 0.18 -9.87 1.91
N LEU A 2 -0.99 -9.47 1.48
CA LEU A 2 -1.17 -8.39 0.50
C LEU A 2 -1.68 -7.13 1.21
N LEU A 3 -0.93 -6.04 1.08
CA LEU A 3 -1.38 -4.72 1.51
C LEU A 3 -1.94 -3.97 0.30
N MET A 4 -3.15 -3.43 0.44
CA MET A 4 -3.81 -2.66 -0.61
C MET A 4 -4.24 -1.29 -0.07
N GLY A 5 -3.93 -0.24 -0.84
CA GLY A 5 -4.46 1.09 -0.64
C GLY A 5 -5.48 1.43 -1.73
N VAL A 6 -6.69 1.80 -1.32
CA VAL A 6 -7.76 2.20 -2.24
C VAL A 6 -7.88 3.72 -2.24
N ASP A 7 -7.98 4.31 -3.42
CA ASP A 7 -8.00 5.77 -3.63
C ASP A 7 -9.36 6.40 -3.32
N THR A 8 -9.99 5.97 -2.22
CA THR A 8 -11.31 6.41 -1.80
C THR A 8 -11.32 6.87 -0.35
N GLY A 9 -12.46 7.44 0.06
CA GLY A 9 -12.64 7.91 1.44
C GLY A 9 -12.38 9.41 1.61
N SER A 10 -12.15 10.15 0.52
CA SER A 10 -12.21 11.61 0.52
C SER A 10 -13.54 12.10 -0.04
N GLY A 11 -14.27 12.80 0.76
CA GLY A 11 -15.25 13.86 0.58
C GLY A 11 -16.49 13.65 -0.27
N SER A 12 -16.56 12.90 -1.35
CA SER A 12 -17.70 12.96 -2.27
C SER A 12 -18.25 11.63 -2.79
N ARG A 13 -17.64 10.50 -2.44
CA ARG A 13 -18.14 9.18 -2.88
C ARG A 13 -18.98 8.54 -1.79
N GLU A 14 -20.20 8.13 -2.14
CA GLU A 14 -21.13 7.45 -1.22
C GLU A 14 -20.57 6.10 -0.72
N ASP A 15 -19.83 5.38 -1.57
CA ASP A 15 -19.16 4.14 -1.19
C ASP A 15 -17.67 4.40 -0.87
N PRO A 16 -17.25 4.23 0.40
CA PRO A 16 -15.86 4.43 0.81
C PRO A 16 -14.88 3.41 0.24
N TRP A 17 -15.37 2.42 -0.51
CA TRP A 17 -14.57 1.33 -1.09
C TRP A 17 -14.65 1.28 -2.63
N ALA A 18 -15.44 2.15 -3.27
CA ALA A 18 -15.51 2.23 -4.72
C ALA A 18 -14.31 2.97 -5.30
N GLY A 19 -13.48 2.30 -6.07
CA GLY A 19 -12.29 2.89 -6.72
C GLY A 19 -11.32 1.85 -7.24
N ASN A 20 -10.07 2.25 -7.40
CA ASN A 20 -8.97 1.36 -7.81
C ASN A 20 -8.03 1.10 -6.65
N SER A 21 -7.37 -0.05 -6.65
CA SER A 21 -6.27 -0.34 -5.75
C SER A 21 -4.96 0.23 -6.33
N ASP A 22 -4.69 1.49 -6.05
CA ASP A 22 -3.51 2.17 -6.59
C ASP A 22 -2.21 1.86 -5.83
N THR A 23 -2.32 1.23 -4.69
CA THR A 23 -1.20 0.69 -3.91
C THR A 23 -1.40 -0.79 -3.71
N MET A 24 -0.46 -1.60 -4.15
CA MET A 24 -0.44 -3.04 -3.94
C MET A 24 0.98 -3.45 -3.53
N ILE A 25 1.13 -3.93 -2.31
CA ILE A 25 2.41 -4.33 -1.75
C ILE A 25 2.32 -5.75 -1.20
N LEU A 26 3.11 -6.64 -1.78
CA LEU A 26 3.25 -8.00 -1.26
C LEU A 26 4.25 -8.00 -0.11
N VAL A 27 3.84 -8.47 1.06
CA VAL A 27 4.68 -8.60 2.25
C VAL A 27 4.87 -10.06 2.57
N THR A 28 6.12 -10.50 2.59
CA THR A 28 6.53 -11.85 3.01
C THR A 28 7.29 -11.74 4.32
N VAL A 29 6.80 -12.41 5.35
CA VAL A 29 7.44 -12.46 6.67
C VAL A 29 8.05 -13.84 6.86
N ASN A 30 9.36 -13.89 7.07
CA ASN A 30 10.08 -15.14 7.35
C ASN A 30 10.55 -15.15 8.81
N PRO A 31 9.90 -15.91 9.70
CA PRO A 31 10.28 -15.96 11.11
C PRO A 31 11.58 -16.71 11.36
N GLN A 32 12.01 -17.58 10.44
CA GLN A 32 13.25 -18.36 10.59
C GLN A 32 14.50 -17.51 10.32
N THR A 33 14.47 -16.71 9.24
CA THR A 33 15.57 -15.78 8.90
C THR A 33 15.44 -14.46 9.64
N LYS A 34 14.29 -14.21 10.29
CA LYS A 34 13.92 -12.95 10.96
C LYS A 34 13.94 -11.75 10.00
N GLU A 35 13.45 -11.95 8.80
CA GLU A 35 13.43 -10.95 7.74
C GLU A 35 12.03 -10.78 7.17
N THR A 36 11.73 -9.57 6.74
CA THR A 36 10.51 -9.23 6.00
C THR A 36 10.89 -8.64 4.66
N THR A 37 10.17 -9.04 3.62
CA THR A 37 10.29 -8.47 2.29
C THR A 37 9.01 -7.71 1.94
N MET A 38 9.14 -6.49 1.44
CA MET A 38 8.05 -5.66 0.90
C MET A 38 8.30 -5.43 -0.59
N THR A 39 7.44 -5.97 -1.44
CA THR A 39 7.52 -5.80 -2.89
C THR A 39 6.31 -5.04 -3.41
N SER A 40 6.52 -3.82 -3.92
CA SER A 40 5.47 -3.07 -4.62
C SER A 40 5.19 -3.70 -5.98
N LEU A 41 3.91 -3.85 -6.29
CA LEU A 41 3.42 -4.25 -7.60
C LEU A 41 2.96 -2.99 -8.35
N GLU A 42 3.44 -2.83 -9.58
CA GLU A 42 3.06 -1.70 -10.42
C GLU A 42 1.58 -1.82 -10.79
N ARG A 43 0.80 -0.76 -10.57
CA ARG A 43 -0.65 -0.75 -10.81
C ARG A 43 -1.03 -0.93 -12.27
N ASP A 44 -0.14 -0.49 -13.17
CA ASP A 44 -0.34 -0.51 -14.62
C ASP A 44 0.17 -1.83 -15.28
N ILE A 45 0.56 -2.85 -14.49
CA ILE A 45 0.92 -4.17 -15.02
C ILE A 45 -0.24 -4.72 -15.84
N LEU A 46 0.05 -5.06 -17.12
CA LEU A 46 -0.88 -5.75 -17.97
C LEU A 46 -1.01 -7.21 -17.54
N THR A 47 -2.21 -7.62 -17.19
CA THR A 47 -2.47 -8.99 -16.72
C THR A 47 -3.83 -9.50 -17.18
N ASN A 48 -4.02 -10.80 -17.10
CA ASN A 48 -5.30 -11.45 -17.32
C ASN A 48 -6.13 -11.38 -16.03
N ILE A 49 -7.32 -10.82 -16.12
CA ILE A 49 -8.31 -10.79 -15.03
C ILE A 49 -9.42 -11.76 -15.41
N THR A 50 -9.59 -12.83 -14.62
CA THR A 50 -10.60 -13.87 -14.85
C THR A 50 -11.69 -13.79 -13.80
N SER A 51 -12.91 -13.43 -14.23
CA SER A 51 -14.11 -13.39 -13.40
C SER A 51 -15.25 -14.09 -14.13
N ASP A 52 -16.02 -14.90 -13.40
CA ASP A 52 -17.21 -15.62 -13.88
C ASP A 52 -17.01 -16.42 -15.18
N GLY A 53 -15.79 -16.95 -15.37
CA GLY A 53 -15.41 -17.74 -16.55
C GLY A 53 -14.96 -16.91 -17.75
N GLU A 54 -15.03 -15.60 -17.69
CA GLU A 54 -14.52 -14.69 -18.71
C GLU A 54 -13.14 -14.16 -18.32
N THR A 55 -12.26 -14.01 -19.30
CA THR A 55 -10.91 -13.46 -19.09
C THR A 55 -10.74 -12.23 -19.96
N VAL A 56 -10.38 -11.12 -19.33
CA VAL A 56 -10.04 -9.86 -19.99
C VAL A 56 -8.61 -9.47 -19.69
N GLN A 57 -7.93 -8.85 -20.64
CA GLN A 57 -6.60 -8.30 -20.44
C GLN A 57 -6.72 -6.84 -20.05
N ALA A 58 -6.22 -6.47 -18.86
CA ALA A 58 -6.36 -5.12 -18.34
C ALA A 58 -5.23 -4.79 -17.33
N LYS A 59 -5.21 -3.55 -16.84
CA LYS A 59 -4.30 -3.13 -15.77
C LYS A 59 -4.61 -3.85 -14.46
N LEU A 60 -3.58 -4.22 -13.71
CA LEU A 60 -3.68 -4.96 -12.46
C LEU A 60 -4.61 -4.27 -11.45
N ASN A 61 -4.53 -2.94 -11.32
CA ASN A 61 -5.36 -2.19 -10.38
C ASN A 61 -6.86 -2.24 -10.68
N SER A 62 -7.26 -2.50 -11.94
CA SER A 62 -8.66 -2.61 -12.34
C SER A 62 -9.32 -3.90 -11.84
N ALA A 63 -8.56 -4.90 -11.43
CA ALA A 63 -9.10 -6.12 -10.82
C ALA A 63 -9.91 -5.81 -9.55
N TYR A 64 -9.42 -4.86 -8.75
CA TYR A 64 -10.16 -4.43 -7.56
C TYR A 64 -11.49 -3.74 -7.92
N ALA A 65 -11.49 -2.83 -8.88
CA ALA A 65 -12.71 -2.14 -9.33
C ALA A 65 -13.76 -3.10 -9.90
N GLN A 66 -13.33 -4.23 -10.50
CA GLN A 66 -14.22 -5.24 -11.10
C GLN A 66 -14.80 -6.24 -10.09
N GLY A 67 -14.04 -6.62 -9.06
CA GLY A 67 -14.46 -7.69 -8.15
C GLY A 67 -13.90 -7.59 -6.73
N GLY A 68 -13.52 -6.37 -6.31
CA GLY A 68 -13.05 -6.09 -4.97
C GLY A 68 -11.76 -6.80 -4.60
N ALA A 69 -11.50 -6.90 -3.31
CA ALA A 69 -10.30 -7.53 -2.78
C ALA A 69 -10.11 -8.98 -3.25
N LYS A 70 -11.22 -9.74 -3.36
CA LYS A 70 -11.16 -11.16 -3.76
C LYS A 70 -10.59 -11.33 -5.18
N LEU A 71 -11.07 -10.52 -6.13
CA LEU A 71 -10.59 -10.61 -7.51
C LEU A 71 -9.17 -10.06 -7.64
N ALA A 72 -8.83 -8.97 -6.95
CA ALA A 72 -7.47 -8.45 -6.91
C ALA A 72 -6.47 -9.48 -6.37
N ILE A 73 -6.78 -10.14 -5.25
CA ILE A 73 -5.95 -11.21 -4.67
C ILE A 73 -5.78 -12.35 -5.65
N LYS A 74 -6.89 -12.85 -6.23
CA LYS A 74 -6.84 -13.93 -7.22
C LYS A 74 -5.96 -13.57 -8.40
N THR A 75 -6.12 -12.37 -8.96
CA THR A 75 -5.35 -11.90 -10.11
C THR A 75 -3.85 -11.84 -9.80
N ILE A 76 -3.48 -11.36 -8.61
CA ILE A 76 -2.07 -11.31 -8.18
C ILE A 76 -1.51 -12.72 -7.96
N GLN A 77 -2.27 -13.62 -7.36
CA GLN A 77 -1.87 -15.01 -7.18
C GLN A 77 -1.61 -15.70 -8.52
N ASP A 78 -2.50 -15.49 -9.50
CA ASP A 78 -2.37 -16.05 -10.85
C ASP A 78 -1.15 -15.44 -11.59
N LEU A 79 -0.95 -14.12 -11.49
CA LEU A 79 0.17 -13.40 -12.11
C LEU A 79 1.54 -13.88 -11.60
N LEU A 80 1.65 -14.07 -10.29
CA LEU A 80 2.93 -14.35 -9.61
C LEU A 80 3.13 -15.84 -9.32
N ASN A 81 2.12 -16.66 -9.53
CA ASN A 81 2.07 -18.08 -9.15
C ASN A 81 2.43 -18.30 -7.67
N ILE A 82 1.79 -17.55 -6.79
CA ILE A 82 1.98 -17.61 -5.34
C ILE A 82 0.65 -17.77 -4.62
N HIS A 83 0.70 -18.13 -3.34
CA HIS A 83 -0.46 -18.07 -2.44
C HIS A 83 -0.37 -16.85 -1.52
N ILE A 84 -1.51 -16.17 -1.34
CA ILE A 84 -1.66 -15.02 -0.44
C ILE A 84 -2.57 -15.42 0.73
N ASP A 85 -1.99 -15.60 1.92
CA ASP A 85 -2.70 -16.07 3.11
C ASP A 85 -3.60 -15.01 3.72
N ARG A 86 -3.13 -13.77 3.72
CA ARG A 86 -3.76 -12.65 4.42
C ARG A 86 -3.73 -11.39 3.58
N TYR A 87 -4.70 -10.50 3.80
CA TYR A 87 -4.68 -9.17 3.24
C TYR A 87 -5.06 -8.11 4.28
N VAL A 88 -4.61 -6.91 4.05
CA VAL A 88 -5.05 -5.69 4.72
C VAL A 88 -5.30 -4.64 3.65
N MET A 89 -6.49 -4.09 3.64
CA MET A 89 -6.90 -3.03 2.74
C MET A 89 -7.31 -1.81 3.54
N ILE A 90 -6.82 -0.64 3.14
CA ILE A 90 -7.09 0.63 3.80
C ILE A 90 -7.45 1.68 2.76
N ASN A 91 -8.42 2.53 3.06
CA ASN A 91 -8.72 3.71 2.26
C ASN A 91 -7.92 4.93 2.75
N MET A 92 -8.03 6.07 2.05
CA MET A 92 -7.28 7.29 2.39
C MET A 92 -7.57 7.77 3.81
N LYS A 93 -8.83 7.76 4.23
CA LYS A 93 -9.24 8.18 5.58
C LYS A 93 -8.63 7.26 6.65
N GLY A 94 -8.60 5.97 6.39
CA GLY A 94 -7.96 5.00 7.28
C GLY A 94 -6.47 5.22 7.43
N LEU A 95 -5.76 5.59 6.35
CA LEU A 95 -4.33 5.92 6.42
C LEU A 95 -4.10 7.15 7.32
N VAL A 96 -4.88 8.21 7.14
CA VAL A 96 -4.83 9.42 7.99
C VAL A 96 -5.05 9.05 9.45
N GLN A 97 -6.15 8.34 9.75
CA GLN A 97 -6.47 7.90 11.11
C GLN A 97 -5.38 7.03 11.73
N LEU A 98 -4.80 6.12 10.96
CA LEU A 98 -3.75 5.22 11.45
C LEU A 98 -2.49 5.99 11.85
N VAL A 99 -2.04 6.91 10.98
CA VAL A 99 -0.85 7.73 11.27
C VAL A 99 -1.06 8.63 12.48
N ASP A 100 -2.22 9.27 12.59
CA ASP A 100 -2.55 10.11 13.75
C ASP A 100 -2.63 9.28 15.04
N LYS A 101 -3.21 8.09 14.96
CA LYS A 101 -3.38 7.22 16.13
C LYS A 101 -2.05 6.68 16.68
N VAL A 102 -1.05 6.46 15.82
CA VAL A 102 0.29 6.07 16.27
C VAL A 102 1.13 7.28 16.72
N GLY A 103 0.57 8.50 16.68
CA GLY A 103 1.23 9.73 17.12
C GLY A 103 2.15 10.34 16.06
N GLY A 104 1.84 10.17 14.79
CA GLY A 104 2.66 10.65 13.67
C GLY A 104 3.83 9.72 13.34
N ILE A 105 4.46 9.98 12.20
CA ILE A 105 5.64 9.24 11.73
C ILE A 105 6.73 10.21 11.29
N THR A 106 7.99 9.76 11.32
CA THR A 106 9.12 10.55 10.85
C THR A 106 9.53 10.08 9.46
N VAL A 107 9.53 10.99 8.49
CA VAL A 107 9.97 10.75 7.11
C VAL A 107 11.10 11.71 6.73
N ASN A 108 11.74 11.47 5.59
CA ASN A 108 12.73 12.38 5.03
C ASN A 108 12.29 12.84 3.65
N ASN A 109 11.97 14.13 3.50
CA ASN A 109 11.77 14.73 2.20
C ASN A 109 13.15 14.98 1.55
N PRO A 110 13.53 14.25 0.48
CA PRO A 110 14.85 14.36 -0.12
C PRO A 110 14.98 15.52 -1.11
N PHE A 111 13.90 16.23 -1.38
CA PHE A 111 13.85 17.34 -2.34
C PHE A 111 14.21 18.66 -1.65
N ASP A 112 14.57 19.66 -2.44
CA ASP A 112 14.83 21.05 -2.01
C ASP A 112 13.58 21.93 -2.02
N PHE A 113 12.41 21.31 -2.22
CA PHE A 113 11.09 21.95 -2.21
C PHE A 113 10.10 21.20 -1.28
N ASP A 114 9.02 21.89 -0.91
CA ASP A 114 7.95 21.30 -0.14
C ASP A 114 7.19 20.24 -0.97
N ILE A 115 7.06 19.02 -0.44
CA ILE A 115 6.16 18.03 -1.03
C ILE A 115 4.72 18.51 -0.85
N SER A 116 4.00 18.64 -1.96
CA SER A 116 2.61 19.08 -2.03
C SER A 116 1.91 18.38 -3.21
N ILE A 117 0.60 18.22 -3.12
CA ILE A 117 -0.25 17.78 -4.24
C ILE A 117 -1.37 18.78 -4.53
N GLU A 118 -1.41 19.90 -3.84
CA GLU A 118 -2.44 20.93 -3.91
C GLU A 118 -2.71 21.45 -5.33
N GLU A 119 -1.68 21.50 -6.18
CA GLU A 119 -1.82 21.94 -7.58
C GLU A 119 -2.69 20.99 -8.41
N ASN A 120 -2.63 19.68 -8.15
CA ASN A 120 -3.38 18.66 -8.88
C ASN A 120 -4.61 18.18 -8.12
N GLU A 121 -4.61 18.29 -6.80
CA GLU A 121 -5.63 17.84 -5.87
C GLU A 121 -5.85 18.93 -4.80
N PRO A 122 -6.59 20.00 -5.12
CA PRO A 122 -6.69 21.20 -4.27
C PRO A 122 -7.29 20.98 -2.87
N GLU A 123 -8.00 19.87 -2.68
CA GLU A 123 -8.54 19.49 -1.36
C GLU A 123 -7.44 19.05 -0.36
N TYR A 124 -6.22 18.74 -0.83
CA TYR A 124 -5.11 18.31 0.02
C TYR A 124 -4.07 19.42 0.12
N THR A 125 -4.21 20.27 1.12
CA THR A 125 -3.38 21.47 1.34
C THR A 125 -2.16 21.25 2.22
N ALA A 126 -2.00 20.05 2.80
CA ALA A 126 -0.88 19.73 3.65
C ALA A 126 0.44 19.74 2.86
N LYS A 127 1.52 20.17 3.51
CA LYS A 127 2.86 20.29 2.91
C LYS A 127 3.90 19.68 3.82
N ILE A 128 4.96 19.13 3.21
CA ILE A 128 6.08 18.52 3.93
C ILE A 128 7.37 19.22 3.49
N ALA A 129 7.94 20.01 4.39
CA ALA A 129 9.19 20.75 4.12
C ALA A 129 10.38 19.82 3.87
N PRO A 130 11.45 20.31 3.21
CA PRO A 130 12.67 19.56 2.97
C PRO A 130 13.29 18.96 4.24
N GLY A 131 13.98 17.84 4.09
CA GLY A 131 14.71 17.16 5.14
C GLY A 131 13.82 16.29 6.05
N ARG A 132 14.33 16.02 7.25
CA ARG A 132 13.65 15.15 8.23
C ARG A 132 12.48 15.87 8.88
N GLN A 133 11.29 15.31 8.74
CA GLN A 133 10.04 15.87 9.24
C GLN A 133 9.27 14.84 10.05
N GLU A 134 8.67 15.28 11.16
CA GLU A 134 7.62 14.52 11.83
C GLU A 134 6.28 14.96 11.24
N ILE A 135 5.52 14.00 10.70
CA ILE A 135 4.31 14.26 9.92
C ILE A 135 3.09 13.58 10.53
N ASN A 136 1.95 14.27 10.43
CA ASN A 136 0.63 13.76 10.81
C ASN A 136 -0.04 12.97 9.66
N GLY A 137 -1.28 12.55 9.86
CA GLY A 137 -2.03 11.75 8.89
C GLY A 137 -2.24 12.44 7.55
N ASP A 138 -2.66 13.70 7.54
CA ASP A 138 -2.89 14.46 6.30
C ASP A 138 -1.59 14.64 5.52
N GLN A 139 -0.49 14.95 6.21
CA GLN A 139 0.83 15.04 5.61
C GLN A 139 1.31 13.68 5.09
N ALA A 140 1.05 12.58 5.80
CA ALA A 140 1.41 11.24 5.35
C ALA A 140 0.64 10.83 4.09
N LEU A 141 -0.64 11.24 4.00
CA LEU A 141 -1.44 11.04 2.80
C LEU A 141 -0.83 11.78 1.61
N VAL A 142 -0.54 13.09 1.75
CA VAL A 142 0.13 13.90 0.71
C VAL A 142 1.48 13.29 0.32
N TYR A 143 2.31 12.92 1.30
CA TYR A 143 3.63 12.30 1.09
C TYR A 143 3.55 11.02 0.25
N SER A 144 2.56 10.17 0.54
CA SER A 144 2.35 8.90 -0.15
C SER A 144 1.68 9.03 -1.53
N ARG A 145 1.07 10.18 -1.86
CA ARG A 145 0.36 10.42 -3.13
C ARG A 145 1.16 11.23 -4.14
N MET A 146 2.07 12.09 -3.69
CA MET A 146 2.86 12.94 -4.56
C MET A 146 3.61 12.11 -5.62
N ARG A 147 3.53 12.53 -6.88
CA ARG A 147 4.21 11.87 -8.00
C ARG A 147 4.67 12.85 -9.09
N TYR A 148 3.91 13.91 -9.36
CA TYR A 148 4.16 14.80 -10.50
C TYR A 148 5.45 15.63 -10.37
N GLN A 149 5.83 15.98 -9.14
CA GLN A 149 7.04 16.70 -8.82
C GLN A 149 8.25 15.78 -8.61
N ASP A 150 8.04 14.45 -8.57
CA ASP A 150 9.10 13.47 -8.38
C ASP A 150 9.75 13.12 -9.71
N PRO A 151 11.09 13.26 -9.85
CA PRO A 151 11.80 12.82 -11.06
C PRO A 151 11.60 11.33 -11.38
N GLU A 152 11.34 10.48 -10.37
CA GLU A 152 11.05 9.05 -10.53
C GLU A 152 9.55 8.78 -10.76
N GLY A 153 8.69 9.80 -10.73
CA GLY A 153 7.26 9.69 -10.97
C GLY A 153 6.56 8.68 -10.07
N ASP A 154 5.91 7.70 -10.68
CA ASP A 154 5.17 6.67 -9.93
C ASP A 154 6.07 5.76 -9.09
N TYR A 155 7.28 5.50 -9.51
CA TYR A 155 8.25 4.71 -8.75
C TYR A 155 8.66 5.40 -7.45
N GLY A 156 8.90 6.69 -7.48
CA GLY A 156 9.16 7.48 -6.28
C GLY A 156 7.97 7.49 -5.32
N ARG A 157 6.75 7.61 -5.84
CA ARG A 157 5.53 7.46 -5.04
C ARG A 157 5.49 6.10 -4.32
N GLN A 158 5.76 5.00 -5.00
CA GLN A 158 5.76 3.68 -4.40
C GLN A 158 6.85 3.51 -3.33
N LYS A 159 8.03 4.14 -3.50
CA LYS A 159 9.07 4.17 -2.46
C LYS A 159 8.56 4.86 -1.20
N ARG A 160 7.90 6.02 -1.32
CA ARG A 160 7.32 6.75 -0.19
C ARG A 160 6.18 5.98 0.47
N GLN A 161 5.35 5.28 -0.29
CA GLN A 161 4.31 4.39 0.27
C GLN A 161 4.92 3.30 1.16
N ARG A 162 5.99 2.62 0.69
CA ARG A 162 6.69 1.62 1.50
C ARG A 162 7.36 2.24 2.73
N GLU A 163 7.91 3.44 2.60
CA GLU A 163 8.49 4.16 3.73
C GLU A 163 7.42 4.48 4.79
N VAL A 164 6.26 5.00 4.41
CA VAL A 164 5.14 5.27 5.32
C VAL A 164 4.72 4.00 6.05
N ILE A 165 4.52 2.90 5.33
CA ILE A 165 4.16 1.60 5.94
C ILE A 165 5.23 1.14 6.94
N LYS A 166 6.51 1.19 6.55
CA LYS A 166 7.63 0.84 7.43
C LYS A 166 7.63 1.68 8.69
N LYS A 167 7.43 3.00 8.57
CA LYS A 167 7.39 3.92 9.72
C LYS A 167 6.20 3.67 10.64
N ILE A 168 5.04 3.34 10.09
CA ILE A 168 3.88 2.91 10.88
C ILE A 168 4.22 1.63 11.66
N VAL A 169 4.79 0.62 11.00
CA VAL A 169 5.19 -0.63 11.65
C VAL A 169 6.21 -0.37 12.77
N GLU A 170 7.24 0.45 12.52
CA GLU A 170 8.23 0.85 13.54
C GLU A 170 7.56 1.49 14.77
N LYS A 171 6.61 2.41 14.54
CA LYS A 171 5.84 3.06 15.61
C LYS A 171 4.98 2.06 16.38
N VAL A 172 4.21 1.23 15.69
CA VAL A 172 3.37 0.20 16.31
C VAL A 172 4.22 -0.75 17.15
N LEU A 173 5.35 -1.23 16.65
CA LEU A 173 6.25 -2.12 17.39
C LEU A 173 6.88 -1.46 18.63
N SER A 174 7.00 -0.14 18.64
CA SER A 174 7.48 0.61 19.80
C SER A 174 6.44 0.70 20.94
N LEU A 175 5.17 0.48 20.64
CA LEU A 175 4.05 0.49 21.59
C LEU A 175 3.98 -0.86 22.31
N ASN A 176 4.60 -1.02 23.44
CA ASN A 176 4.73 -2.29 24.16
C ASN A 176 3.46 -2.75 24.93
N SER A 177 2.25 -2.47 24.41
CA SER A 177 1.00 -2.76 25.10
C SER A 177 -0.09 -3.29 24.15
N LEU A 178 -0.69 -4.41 24.52
CA LEU A 178 -1.80 -5.04 23.78
C LEU A 178 -3.02 -4.10 23.67
N SER A 179 -3.26 -3.28 24.69
CA SER A 179 -4.35 -2.31 24.69
C SER A 179 -4.14 -1.19 23.67
N HIS A 180 -2.90 -0.78 23.42
CA HIS A 180 -2.57 0.19 22.37
C HIS A 180 -2.84 -0.39 20.98
N TYR A 181 -2.45 -1.63 20.72
CA TYR A 181 -2.72 -2.29 19.41
C TYR A 181 -4.22 -2.39 19.14
N LYS A 182 -5.00 -2.81 20.16
CA LYS A 182 -6.45 -2.87 20.05
C LYS A 182 -7.06 -1.50 19.74
N GLY A 183 -6.65 -0.46 20.46
CA GLY A 183 -7.12 0.91 20.24
C GLY A 183 -6.75 1.48 18.85
N ILE A 184 -5.60 1.09 18.28
CA ILE A 184 -5.22 1.46 16.91
C ILE A 184 -6.17 0.81 15.91
N ILE A 185 -6.39 -0.51 16.02
CA ILE A 185 -7.25 -1.27 15.12
C ILE A 185 -8.68 -0.77 15.17
N GLU A 186 -9.23 -0.56 16.36
CA GLU A 186 -10.57 -0.02 16.56
C GLU A 186 -10.74 1.36 15.91
N SER A 187 -9.71 2.21 15.96
CA SER A 187 -9.76 3.56 15.38
C SER A 187 -9.84 3.59 13.86
N VAL A 188 -9.43 2.52 13.17
CA VAL A 188 -9.41 2.45 11.71
C VAL A 188 -10.39 1.41 11.15
N SER A 189 -11.15 0.71 12.00
CA SER A 189 -11.99 -0.43 11.63
C SER A 189 -12.98 -0.12 10.51
N ASP A 190 -13.58 1.08 10.48
CA ASP A 190 -14.53 1.49 9.45
C ASP A 190 -13.86 1.79 8.09
N ASN A 191 -12.55 1.99 8.09
CA ASN A 191 -11.75 2.38 6.94
C ASN A 191 -10.66 1.35 6.61
N MET A 192 -10.79 0.12 7.16
CA MET A 192 -9.91 -1.01 6.93
C MET A 192 -10.72 -2.28 6.71
N GLN A 193 -10.29 -3.10 5.75
CA GLN A 193 -10.80 -4.46 5.55
C GLN A 193 -9.65 -5.45 5.61
N THR A 194 -9.86 -6.60 6.25
CA THR A 194 -8.86 -7.65 6.39
C THR A 194 -9.52 -9.00 6.66
N ASN A 195 -8.82 -10.09 6.32
CA ASN A 195 -9.16 -11.44 6.76
C ASN A 195 -8.31 -11.89 7.95
N ILE A 196 -7.52 -11.00 8.56
CA ILE A 196 -6.80 -11.28 9.80
C ILE A 196 -7.79 -11.16 10.94
N SER A 197 -7.89 -12.21 11.77
CA SER A 197 -8.64 -12.10 13.02
C SER A 197 -7.93 -11.12 13.96
N LEU A 198 -8.69 -10.16 14.49
CA LEU A 198 -8.17 -9.11 15.35
C LEU A 198 -8.43 -9.38 16.85
N ASP A 199 -8.69 -10.65 17.19
CA ASP A 199 -8.78 -11.09 18.57
C ASP A 199 -7.41 -11.11 19.27
N SER A 200 -7.42 -11.18 20.60
CA SER A 200 -6.20 -11.11 21.42
C SER A 200 -5.19 -12.22 21.10
N ASN A 201 -5.65 -13.43 20.73
CA ASN A 201 -4.76 -14.55 20.40
C ASN A 201 -4.04 -14.30 19.07
N SER A 202 -4.78 -13.84 18.06
CA SER A 202 -4.20 -13.50 16.75
C SER A 202 -3.21 -12.34 16.86
N LEU A 203 -3.51 -11.33 17.68
CA LEU A 203 -2.60 -10.22 17.94
C LEU A 203 -1.32 -10.70 18.65
N LEU A 204 -1.42 -11.62 19.62
CA LEU A 204 -0.24 -12.22 20.25
C LEU A 204 0.59 -13.05 19.27
N GLN A 205 -0.03 -13.78 18.34
CA GLN A 205 0.70 -14.46 17.28
C GLN A 205 1.43 -13.50 16.36
N LEU A 206 0.80 -12.39 15.97
CA LEU A 206 1.44 -11.35 15.16
C LEU A 206 2.65 -10.73 15.87
N LEU A 207 2.55 -10.52 17.19
CA LEU A 207 3.68 -10.04 18.00
C LEU A 207 4.85 -11.04 18.04
N GLY A 208 4.59 -12.34 17.87
CA GLY A 208 5.63 -13.36 17.73
C GLY A 208 6.52 -13.18 16.48
N TYR A 209 6.06 -12.41 15.48
CA TYR A 209 6.85 -12.04 14.29
C TYR A 209 7.61 -10.72 14.43
N LYS A 210 7.60 -10.09 15.63
CA LYS A 210 8.24 -8.78 15.86
C LYS A 210 9.68 -8.72 15.39
N ASP A 211 10.46 -9.76 15.66
CA ASP A 211 11.86 -9.82 15.27
C ASP A 211 12.04 -9.81 13.74
N ALA A 212 11.14 -10.45 13.00
CA ALA A 212 11.18 -10.45 11.55
C ALA A 212 10.82 -9.09 10.93
N LEU A 213 10.08 -8.25 11.65
CA LEU A 213 9.72 -6.91 11.22
C LEU A 213 10.82 -5.87 11.50
N SER A 214 11.88 -6.24 12.21
CA SER A 214 13.03 -5.36 12.47
C SER A 214 13.94 -5.20 11.24
N THR A 215 13.96 -6.20 10.35
CA THR A 215 14.74 -6.17 9.10
C THR A 215 13.79 -6.25 7.92
N ILE A 216 13.58 -5.11 7.24
CA ILE A 216 12.65 -5.00 6.11
C ILE A 216 13.43 -4.68 4.84
N HIS A 217 13.43 -5.62 3.90
CA HIS A 217 13.95 -5.44 2.54
C HIS A 217 12.83 -4.90 1.64
N GLN A 218 13.16 -3.93 0.79
CA GLN A 218 12.19 -3.27 -0.07
C GLN A 218 12.53 -3.50 -1.54
N TYR A 219 11.57 -3.98 -2.29
CA TYR A 219 11.66 -4.26 -3.72
C TYR A 219 10.48 -3.65 -4.48
N GLN A 220 10.61 -3.65 -5.77
CA GLN A 220 9.58 -3.21 -6.69
C GLN A 220 9.58 -4.11 -7.90
N LEU A 221 8.44 -4.72 -8.19
CA LEU A 221 8.24 -5.46 -9.44
C LEU A 221 8.02 -4.44 -10.56
N LYS A 222 9.02 -4.33 -11.43
CA LYS A 222 9.03 -3.41 -12.55
C LYS A 222 8.98 -4.20 -13.85
N GLY A 223 8.03 -3.89 -14.73
CA GLY A 223 7.96 -4.41 -16.09
C GLY A 223 8.70 -3.54 -17.10
N GLU A 224 8.47 -3.79 -18.36
CA GLU A 224 8.87 -2.94 -19.49
C GLU A 224 7.69 -2.07 -19.89
N ASP A 225 7.95 -0.78 -20.13
CA ASP A 225 6.94 0.17 -20.59
C ASP A 225 6.44 -0.24 -21.98
N ALA A 226 5.14 -0.29 -22.16
CA ALA A 226 4.50 -0.58 -23.44
C ALA A 226 3.27 0.27 -23.66
N THR A 227 3.04 0.66 -24.92
CA THR A 227 1.79 1.28 -25.35
C THR A 227 1.08 0.30 -26.28
N LEU A 228 -0.15 -0.07 -25.94
CA LEU A 228 -0.95 -0.98 -26.75
C LEU A 228 -1.77 -0.23 -27.81
N ALA A 229 -2.44 -0.99 -28.67
CA ALA A 229 -3.23 -0.44 -29.78
C ALA A 229 -4.42 0.44 -29.34
N ASP A 230 -4.87 0.30 -28.08
CA ASP A 230 -5.88 1.14 -27.45
C ASP A 230 -5.34 2.54 -27.03
N GLY A 231 -4.03 2.78 -27.18
CA GLY A 231 -3.34 3.99 -26.74
C GLY A 231 -3.01 4.01 -25.24
N GLY A 232 -3.34 2.95 -24.50
CA GLY A 232 -3.06 2.81 -23.08
C GLY A 232 -1.58 2.51 -22.79
N SER A 233 -1.03 3.13 -21.75
CA SER A 233 0.30 2.79 -21.22
C SER A 233 0.18 1.65 -20.21
N TYR A 234 1.04 0.65 -20.37
CA TYR A 234 1.06 -0.55 -19.54
C TYR A 234 2.49 -0.94 -19.16
N GLN A 235 2.61 -1.78 -18.13
CA GLN A 235 3.84 -2.46 -17.76
C GLN A 235 3.76 -3.93 -18.12
N ILE A 236 4.67 -4.40 -18.98
CA ILE A 236 4.73 -5.82 -19.38
C ILE A 236 5.71 -6.54 -18.45
N VAL A 237 5.19 -7.44 -17.62
CA VAL A 237 5.98 -8.32 -16.77
C VAL A 237 6.17 -9.66 -17.43
N THR A 238 7.42 -10.07 -17.60
CA THR A 238 7.80 -11.39 -18.16
C THR A 238 8.38 -12.28 -17.06
N SER A 239 8.53 -13.57 -17.34
CA SER A 239 9.19 -14.52 -16.42
C SER A 239 10.58 -14.05 -15.95
N LYS A 240 11.32 -13.32 -16.80
CA LYS A 240 12.63 -12.74 -16.47
C LYS A 240 12.54 -11.71 -15.32
N HIS A 241 11.43 -10.98 -15.20
CA HIS A 241 11.21 -10.02 -14.12
C HIS A 241 10.83 -10.71 -12.81
N LEU A 242 10.20 -11.89 -12.88
CA LEU A 242 9.75 -12.66 -11.74
C LEU A 242 10.89 -13.50 -11.09
N LEU A 243 11.99 -13.70 -11.81
CA LEU A 243 13.14 -14.51 -11.34
C LEU A 243 14.26 -13.70 -10.69
N LYS A 244 14.11 -12.40 -10.56
CA LYS A 244 15.07 -11.49 -9.89
C LYS A 244 14.59 -11.14 -8.49
#